data_8ab64387a6bb2f250b553ce01e1b89e8
#
_entry.id   8ab64387a6bb2f250b553ce01e1b89e8
#
_cell.length_a   1.000
_cell.length_b   1.000
_cell.length_c   1.000
_cell.angle_alpha   90.00
_cell.angle_beta   90.00
_cell.angle_gamma   90.00
#
_symmetry.space_group_name_H-M   'P 1'
#
loop_
_entity.id
_entity.type
_entity.pdbx_description
1 polymer ?
#
loop_
_entity_poly.entity_id
_entity_poly.type
_entity_poly.pdbx_seq_one_letter_code
_entity_poly.pdbx_strand_id
1 'polypeptide(L)'
;MRLRTAAALALVAGVAFAAWRGNLYSVARPGDRPRPLVLERPVTRPPARFDVVLPAVPVGMERLKAGGMVLLVHYWAPWERHAREQASRLDSLRRLPELEPLRAVVVCFDPFPSVARYVARQRLRLPVLLDGQAELRRALPCPSLPYTYVLDRSGRIAVAQAGEVDWWHAGTRGALLRLIGETARDRTPAPDRSRTL
;
A
#
# COMPACT_ATOMS: atom_id res chain seq x y z
N MET A 1 -31.58 -35.96 -12.47
CA MET A 1 -30.37 -35.90 -11.65
C MET A 1 -29.21 -35.17 -12.33
N ARG A 2 -29.01 -35.27 -13.63
CA ARG A 2 -27.86 -34.71 -14.38
C ARG A 2 -27.81 -33.15 -14.51
N LEU A 3 -28.98 -32.49 -14.47
CA LEU A 3 -29.03 -31.00 -14.63
C LEU A 3 -28.59 -30.25 -13.36
N ARG A 4 -28.84 -30.79 -12.19
CA ARG A 4 -28.44 -30.19 -10.89
C ARG A 4 -26.95 -30.29 -10.65
N THR A 5 -26.32 -31.38 -11.10
CA THR A 5 -24.86 -31.56 -11.01
C THR A 5 -24.10 -30.65 -11.99
N ALA A 6 -24.64 -30.43 -13.19
CA ALA A 6 -24.02 -29.49 -14.15
C ALA A 6 -24.08 -28.04 -13.67
N ALA A 7 -25.21 -27.62 -13.09
CA ALA A 7 -25.34 -26.27 -12.51
C ALA A 7 -24.41 -26.05 -11.31
N ALA A 8 -24.23 -27.04 -10.44
CA ALA A 8 -23.31 -26.96 -9.32
C ALA A 8 -21.83 -26.89 -9.78
N LEU A 9 -21.45 -27.66 -10.79
CA LEU A 9 -20.10 -27.60 -11.37
C LEU A 9 -19.84 -26.26 -12.07
N ALA A 10 -20.82 -25.69 -12.76
CA ALA A 10 -20.68 -24.37 -13.37
C ALA A 10 -20.55 -23.26 -12.33
N LEU A 11 -21.26 -23.36 -11.20
CA LEU A 11 -21.15 -22.42 -10.09
C LEU A 11 -19.77 -22.50 -9.42
N VAL A 12 -19.27 -23.71 -9.16
CA VAL A 12 -17.94 -23.93 -8.58
C VAL A 12 -16.83 -23.46 -9.53
N ALA A 13 -16.95 -23.74 -10.83
CA ALA A 13 -16.01 -23.25 -11.84
C ALA A 13 -16.08 -21.72 -11.98
N GLY A 14 -17.26 -21.12 -11.90
CA GLY A 14 -17.45 -19.67 -11.89
C GLY A 14 -16.82 -19.00 -10.67
N VAL A 15 -16.99 -19.56 -9.48
CA VAL A 15 -16.38 -19.10 -8.25
C VAL A 15 -14.85 -19.28 -8.28
N ALA A 16 -14.37 -20.44 -8.76
CA ALA A 16 -12.93 -20.69 -8.91
C ALA A 16 -12.30 -19.76 -9.96
N PHE A 17 -13.00 -19.48 -11.07
CA PHE A 17 -12.56 -18.56 -12.11
C PHE A 17 -12.58 -17.10 -11.63
N ALA A 18 -13.61 -16.70 -10.87
CA ALA A 18 -13.67 -15.40 -10.21
C ALA A 18 -12.57 -15.25 -9.15
N ALA A 19 -12.29 -16.31 -8.38
CA ALA A 19 -11.20 -16.35 -7.42
C ALA A 19 -9.82 -16.24 -8.12
N TRP A 20 -9.63 -16.92 -9.24
CA TRP A 20 -8.40 -16.90 -10.02
C TRP A 20 -8.22 -15.58 -10.78
N ARG A 21 -9.28 -15.01 -11.33
CA ARG A 21 -9.25 -13.73 -12.04
C ARG A 21 -9.45 -12.51 -11.16
N GLY A 22 -10.10 -12.66 -10.03
CA GLY A 22 -10.54 -11.57 -9.15
C GLY A 22 -9.60 -11.25 -8.00
N ASN A 23 -8.39 -11.88 -7.89
CA ASN A 23 -7.54 -11.66 -6.72
C ASN A 23 -8.38 -11.57 -5.44
N LEU A 24 -8.90 -12.71 -4.97
CA LEU A 24 -9.49 -12.76 -3.63
C LEU A 24 -8.38 -12.45 -2.63
N TYR A 25 -8.26 -11.18 -2.28
CA TYR A 25 -7.36 -10.73 -1.24
C TYR A 25 -7.80 -11.35 0.08
N SER A 26 -6.85 -11.96 0.76
CA SER A 26 -7.05 -12.28 2.15
C SER A 26 -7.25 -10.97 2.91
N VAL A 27 -8.45 -10.77 3.46
CA VAL A 27 -8.68 -9.67 4.40
C VAL A 27 -7.93 -10.00 5.68
N ALA A 28 -7.25 -9.03 6.28
CA ALA A 28 -6.63 -9.18 7.59
C ALA A 28 -7.65 -9.75 8.57
N ARG A 29 -7.25 -10.71 9.41
CA ARG A 29 -8.17 -11.44 10.29
C ARG A 29 -8.97 -10.47 11.16
N PRO A 30 -10.31 -10.64 11.24
CA PRO A 30 -11.12 -9.85 12.15
C PRO A 30 -10.58 -10.00 13.59
N GLY A 31 -10.17 -8.90 14.20
CA GLY A 31 -9.64 -8.88 15.57
C GLY A 31 -8.16 -8.50 15.70
N ASP A 32 -7.40 -8.41 14.62
CA ASP A 32 -6.05 -7.84 14.68
C ASP A 32 -6.14 -6.35 15.01
N ARG A 33 -5.49 -5.95 16.10
CA ARG A 33 -5.42 -4.53 16.47
C ARG A 33 -4.52 -3.79 15.49
N PRO A 34 -4.83 -2.51 15.16
CA PRO A 34 -3.93 -1.66 14.39
C PRO A 34 -2.54 -1.64 15.03
N ARG A 35 -1.49 -1.76 14.23
CA ARG A 35 -0.10 -1.80 14.69
C ARG A 35 0.69 -0.63 14.15
N PRO A 36 1.69 -0.10 14.90
CA PRO A 36 2.59 0.91 14.36
C PRO A 36 3.40 0.36 13.18
N LEU A 37 3.90 1.24 12.33
CA LEU A 37 4.82 0.89 11.26
C LEU A 37 6.15 0.40 11.83
N VAL A 38 6.62 -0.74 11.31
CA VAL A 38 7.90 -1.33 11.68
C VAL A 38 8.87 -1.18 10.52
N LEU A 39 9.98 -0.47 10.75
CA LEU A 39 10.99 -0.24 9.73
C LEU A 39 11.97 -1.42 9.64
N GLU A 40 12.22 -1.84 8.39
CA GLU A 40 13.37 -2.68 8.07
C GLU A 40 14.67 -1.90 8.24
N ARG A 41 15.74 -2.62 8.61
CA ARG A 41 17.08 -2.02 8.70
C ARG A 41 17.53 -1.54 7.31
N PRO A 42 18.22 -0.40 7.16
CA PRO A 42 18.61 0.13 5.86
C PRO A 42 19.35 -0.86 4.97
N VAL A 43 20.24 -1.69 5.55
CA VAL A 43 21.04 -2.69 4.84
C VAL A 43 20.24 -3.90 4.31
N THR A 44 19.07 -4.18 4.89
CA THR A 44 18.22 -5.32 4.50
C THR A 44 17.06 -4.91 3.57
N ARG A 45 16.85 -3.62 3.32
CA ARG A 45 15.74 -3.13 2.50
C ARG A 45 15.90 -3.57 1.04
N PRO A 46 14.96 -4.35 0.48
CA PRO A 46 15.01 -4.73 -0.92
C PRO A 46 14.69 -3.52 -1.82
N PRO A 47 15.31 -3.42 -3.01
CA PRO A 47 14.98 -2.37 -3.96
C PRO A 47 13.60 -2.63 -4.57
N ALA A 48 12.79 -1.58 -4.72
CA ALA A 48 11.63 -1.57 -5.60
C ALA A 48 11.95 -0.79 -6.87
N ARG A 49 11.45 -1.28 -8.02
CA ARG A 49 11.65 -0.62 -9.32
C ARG A 49 10.31 -0.55 -10.04
N PHE A 50 9.78 0.65 -10.14
CA PHE A 50 8.60 0.95 -10.94
C PHE A 50 8.58 2.42 -11.33
N ASP A 51 7.91 2.68 -12.43
CA ASP A 51 7.53 4.01 -12.91
C ASP A 51 6.20 3.81 -13.65
N VAL A 52 5.10 4.09 -12.99
CA VAL A 52 3.75 3.82 -13.47
C VAL A 52 2.91 5.09 -13.45
N VAL A 53 1.93 5.14 -14.34
CA VAL A 53 0.95 6.24 -14.39
C VAL A 53 -0.43 5.64 -14.17
N LEU A 54 -1.06 5.98 -13.06
CA LEU A 54 -2.34 5.41 -12.66
C LEU A 54 -3.46 6.47 -12.68
N PRO A 55 -4.69 6.07 -13.05
CA PRO A 55 -5.86 6.95 -12.90
C PRO A 55 -6.02 7.38 -11.44
N ALA A 56 -6.29 8.67 -11.24
CA ALA A 56 -6.56 9.27 -9.94
C ALA A 56 -8.04 9.61 -9.79
N VAL A 57 -8.56 9.48 -8.58
CA VAL A 57 -9.94 9.85 -8.22
C VAL A 57 -9.92 11.18 -7.48
N PRO A 58 -10.79 12.15 -7.85
CA PRO A 58 -11.94 12.03 -8.76
C PRO A 58 -11.60 12.13 -10.24
N VAL A 59 -10.46 12.69 -10.61
CA VAL A 59 -10.05 12.88 -12.01
C VAL A 59 -8.54 13.06 -12.12
N GLY A 60 -7.98 12.66 -13.26
CA GLY A 60 -6.57 12.85 -13.58
C GLY A 60 -5.78 11.55 -13.66
N MET A 61 -4.49 11.72 -13.88
CA MET A 61 -3.48 10.66 -13.90
C MET A 61 -2.35 11.07 -12.98
N GLU A 62 -1.86 10.12 -12.20
CA GLU A 62 -0.76 10.32 -11.26
C GLU A 62 0.40 9.40 -11.60
N ARG A 63 1.60 9.97 -11.71
CA ARG A 63 2.83 9.18 -11.90
C ARG A 63 3.43 8.82 -10.56
N LEU A 64 3.61 7.53 -10.34
CA LEU A 64 4.35 6.99 -9.20
C LEU A 64 5.64 6.35 -9.69
N LYS A 65 6.75 6.69 -9.06
CA LYS A 65 8.05 6.05 -9.29
C LYS A 65 8.74 5.75 -7.97
N ALA A 66 9.53 4.69 -7.95
CA ALA A 66 10.40 4.38 -6.83
C ALA A 66 11.58 5.37 -6.79
N GLY A 67 11.86 5.92 -5.60
CA GLY A 67 12.99 6.83 -5.36
C GLY A 67 12.68 8.32 -5.57
N GLY A 68 13.62 9.13 -5.13
CA GLY A 68 13.52 10.61 -5.13
C GLY A 68 12.93 11.17 -3.84
N MET A 69 11.90 10.58 -3.31
CA MET A 69 11.25 10.97 -2.05
C MET A 69 10.81 9.75 -1.24
N VAL A 70 10.45 9.96 0.01
CA VAL A 70 9.79 8.92 0.82
C VAL A 70 8.38 8.75 0.29
N LEU A 71 8.04 7.52 -0.12
CA LEU A 71 6.74 7.19 -0.71
C LEU A 71 6.00 6.18 0.16
N LEU A 72 4.80 6.53 0.60
CA LEU A 72 3.88 5.65 1.29
C LEU A 72 2.77 5.23 0.33
N VAL A 73 2.61 3.93 0.13
CA VAL A 73 1.55 3.30 -0.67
C VAL A 73 0.69 2.47 0.28
N HIS A 74 -0.57 2.85 0.43
CA HIS A 74 -1.54 2.12 1.24
C HIS A 74 -2.58 1.46 0.33
N TYR A 75 -2.48 0.14 0.18
CA TYR A 75 -3.48 -0.64 -0.53
C TYR A 75 -4.73 -0.80 0.33
N TRP A 76 -5.88 -0.51 -0.26
CA TRP A 76 -7.11 -0.31 0.45
C TRP A 76 -8.32 -0.63 -0.43
N ALA A 77 -9.48 -0.90 0.17
CA ALA A 77 -10.76 -1.06 -0.53
C ALA A 77 -11.91 -0.38 0.21
N PRO A 78 -12.89 0.23 -0.52
CA PRO A 78 -14.03 0.93 0.10
C PRO A 78 -14.94 0.06 0.96
N TRP A 79 -14.98 -1.25 0.70
CA TRP A 79 -15.81 -2.23 1.39
C TRP A 79 -15.14 -2.85 2.63
N GLU A 80 -13.84 -2.59 2.83
CA GLU A 80 -13.14 -3.06 4.01
C GLU A 80 -13.68 -2.34 5.26
N ARG A 81 -13.82 -3.08 6.38
CA ARG A 81 -14.52 -2.63 7.59
C ARG A 81 -14.04 -1.29 8.12
N HIS A 82 -12.73 -1.10 8.22
CA HIS A 82 -12.12 0.10 8.78
C HIS A 82 -11.56 1.06 7.71
N ALA A 83 -11.92 0.82 6.45
CA ALA A 83 -11.45 1.59 5.30
C ALA A 83 -11.59 3.11 5.49
N ARG A 84 -12.73 3.53 6.02
CA ARG A 84 -13.00 4.95 6.29
C ARG A 84 -12.03 5.54 7.30
N GLU A 85 -11.84 4.83 8.40
CA GLU A 85 -11.00 5.28 9.49
C GLU A 85 -9.53 5.30 9.07
N GLN A 86 -9.06 4.25 8.41
CA GLN A 86 -7.69 4.14 7.90
C GLN A 86 -7.35 5.26 6.92
N ALA A 87 -8.18 5.47 5.90
CA ALA A 87 -7.96 6.52 4.89
C ALA A 87 -8.03 7.92 5.50
N SER A 88 -8.99 8.19 6.39
CA SER A 88 -9.17 9.48 7.04
C SER A 88 -8.02 9.82 7.98
N ARG A 89 -7.54 8.84 8.75
CA ARG A 89 -6.39 9.01 9.64
C ARG A 89 -5.09 9.25 8.87
N LEU A 90 -4.87 8.50 7.77
CA LEU A 90 -3.72 8.72 6.90
C LEU A 90 -3.78 10.09 6.23
N ASP A 91 -4.98 10.52 5.75
CA ASP A 91 -5.16 11.87 5.18
C ASP A 91 -4.86 12.98 6.19
N SER A 92 -5.18 12.76 7.46
CA SER A 92 -4.85 13.70 8.53
C SER A 92 -3.37 13.69 8.88
N LEU A 93 -2.76 12.49 8.98
CA LEU A 93 -1.34 12.32 9.29
C LEU A 93 -0.44 13.03 8.29
N ARG A 94 -0.68 12.85 6.98
CA ARG A 94 0.14 13.45 5.92
C ARG A 94 0.11 14.98 5.90
N ARG A 95 -0.86 15.62 6.59
CA ARG A 95 -0.97 17.08 6.69
C ARG A 95 -0.16 17.68 7.82
N LEU A 96 0.51 16.86 8.61
CA LEU A 96 1.43 17.35 9.62
C LEU A 96 2.63 18.03 8.93
N PRO A 97 3.00 19.26 9.31
CA PRO A 97 4.08 20.00 8.64
C PRO A 97 5.40 19.25 8.55
N GLU A 98 5.73 18.49 9.59
CA GLU A 98 6.95 17.69 9.65
C GLU A 98 6.95 16.48 8.70
N LEU A 99 5.78 16.08 8.18
CA LEU A 99 5.61 15.00 7.20
C LEU A 99 5.37 15.54 5.77
N GLU A 100 5.46 16.84 5.54
CA GLU A 100 5.33 17.45 4.21
C GLU A 100 6.21 16.78 3.14
N PRO A 101 7.47 16.37 3.42
CA PRO A 101 8.30 15.65 2.45
C PRO A 101 7.85 14.22 2.13
N LEU A 102 6.82 13.71 2.81
CA LEU A 102 6.24 12.40 2.55
C LEU A 102 5.20 12.47 1.42
N ARG A 103 5.40 11.71 0.37
CA ARG A 103 4.34 11.43 -0.60
C ARG A 103 3.52 10.23 -0.15
N ALA A 104 2.27 10.45 0.23
CA ALA A 104 1.36 9.38 0.61
C ALA A 104 0.23 9.24 -0.42
N VAL A 105 -0.07 8.01 -0.83
CA VAL A 105 -1.15 7.66 -1.74
C VAL A 105 -1.90 6.44 -1.23
N VAL A 106 -3.20 6.39 -1.55
CA VAL A 106 -4.01 5.18 -1.40
C VAL A 106 -4.17 4.54 -2.76
N VAL A 107 -4.06 3.22 -2.84
CA VAL A 107 -4.23 2.45 -4.08
C VAL A 107 -5.38 1.48 -3.91
N CYS A 108 -6.27 1.45 -4.90
CA CYS A 108 -7.46 0.62 -4.92
C CYS A 108 -7.56 -0.15 -6.25
N PHE A 109 -8.20 -1.31 -6.22
CA PHE A 109 -8.42 -2.16 -7.39
C PHE A 109 -9.89 -2.21 -7.82
N ASP A 110 -10.78 -1.61 -7.01
CA ASP A 110 -12.20 -1.56 -7.28
C ASP A 110 -12.52 -0.65 -8.49
N PRO A 111 -13.65 -0.88 -9.15
CA PRO A 111 -14.07 -0.06 -10.28
C PRO A 111 -14.26 1.42 -9.91
N PHE A 112 -13.86 2.31 -10.81
CA PHE A 112 -13.96 3.77 -10.65
C PHE A 112 -15.26 4.26 -10.01
N PRO A 113 -16.48 3.83 -10.45
CA PRO A 113 -17.72 4.39 -9.92
C PRO A 113 -17.92 4.16 -8.41
N SER A 114 -17.46 3.02 -7.89
CA SER A 114 -17.56 2.70 -6.46
C SER A 114 -16.58 3.53 -5.64
N VAL A 115 -15.35 3.63 -6.11
CA VAL A 115 -14.28 4.40 -5.44
C VAL A 115 -14.58 5.89 -5.48
N ALA A 116 -15.02 6.43 -6.61
CA ALA A 116 -15.37 7.84 -6.74
C ALA A 116 -16.50 8.26 -5.79
N ARG A 117 -17.55 7.45 -5.69
CA ARG A 117 -18.64 7.70 -4.72
C ARG A 117 -18.15 7.68 -3.28
N TYR A 118 -17.22 6.79 -2.95
CA TYR A 118 -16.65 6.71 -1.61
C TYR A 118 -15.81 7.95 -1.30
N VAL A 119 -14.85 8.30 -2.18
CA VAL A 119 -13.96 9.46 -2.03
C VAL A 119 -14.76 10.75 -1.84
N ALA A 120 -15.81 10.96 -2.66
CA ALA A 120 -16.69 12.12 -2.56
C ALA A 120 -17.42 12.19 -1.21
N ARG A 121 -17.98 11.06 -0.74
CA ARG A 121 -18.69 11.02 0.55
C ARG A 121 -17.76 11.28 1.74
N GLN A 122 -16.54 10.78 1.69
CA GLN A 122 -15.56 10.92 2.78
C GLN A 122 -14.78 12.23 2.70
N ARG A 123 -14.89 12.99 1.62
CA ARG A 123 -14.15 14.23 1.36
C ARG A 123 -12.62 14.04 1.51
N LEU A 124 -12.12 12.92 1.07
CA LEU A 124 -10.69 12.61 1.13
C LEU A 124 -9.91 13.58 0.22
N ARG A 125 -8.83 14.14 0.74
CA ARG A 125 -7.86 14.96 -0.01
C ARG A 125 -6.61 14.16 -0.37
N LEU A 126 -6.45 12.99 0.22
CA LEU A 126 -5.39 12.05 -0.09
C LEU A 126 -5.59 11.52 -1.52
N PRO A 127 -4.56 11.48 -2.38
CA PRO A 127 -4.68 10.89 -3.71
C PRO A 127 -5.09 9.42 -3.63
N VAL A 128 -6.19 9.08 -4.29
CA VAL A 128 -6.67 7.70 -4.43
C VAL A 128 -6.46 7.27 -5.87
N LEU A 129 -5.65 6.25 -6.08
CA LEU A 129 -5.22 5.77 -7.38
C LEU A 129 -5.84 4.41 -7.69
N LEU A 130 -6.13 4.15 -8.95
CA LEU A 130 -6.74 2.90 -9.41
C LEU A 130 -5.72 2.04 -10.14
N ASP A 131 -5.37 0.89 -9.55
CA ASP A 131 -4.44 -0.09 -10.15
C ASP A 131 -5.19 -1.30 -10.73
N GLY A 132 -6.20 -1.04 -11.55
CA GLY A 132 -7.05 -2.07 -12.17
C GLY A 132 -6.28 -3.03 -13.09
N GLN A 133 -5.18 -2.59 -13.69
CA GLN A 133 -4.32 -3.40 -14.58
C GLN A 133 -3.15 -4.07 -13.83
N ALA A 134 -3.10 -3.94 -12.51
CA ALA A 134 -2.04 -4.48 -11.67
C ALA A 134 -0.63 -3.97 -12.04
N GLU A 135 -0.51 -2.74 -12.54
CA GLU A 135 0.78 -2.17 -12.94
C GLU A 135 1.69 -1.98 -11.74
N LEU A 136 1.19 -1.34 -10.69
CA LEU A 136 1.93 -1.14 -9.44
C LEU A 136 2.06 -2.45 -8.66
N ARG A 137 1.01 -3.29 -8.63
CA ARG A 137 1.03 -4.58 -7.91
C ARG A 137 2.05 -5.57 -8.42
N ARG A 138 2.50 -5.47 -9.66
CA ARG A 138 3.62 -6.30 -10.16
C ARG A 138 4.93 -5.98 -9.46
N ALA A 139 5.13 -4.74 -9.07
CA ALA A 139 6.35 -4.28 -8.38
C ALA A 139 6.21 -4.28 -6.84
N LEU A 140 5.02 -3.98 -6.34
CA LEU A 140 4.66 -3.97 -4.93
C LEU A 140 3.45 -4.90 -4.70
N PRO A 141 3.66 -6.22 -4.57
CA PRO A 141 2.57 -7.19 -4.41
C PRO A 141 1.69 -6.90 -3.19
N CYS A 142 0.38 -7.05 -3.34
CA CYS A 142 -0.59 -6.87 -2.27
C CYS A 142 -1.22 -8.23 -1.90
N PRO A 143 -0.66 -8.98 -0.96
CA PRO A 143 -1.14 -10.31 -0.59
C PRO A 143 -2.43 -10.29 0.24
N SER A 144 -2.72 -9.18 0.88
CA SER A 144 -3.92 -8.97 1.70
C SER A 144 -4.32 -7.51 1.74
N LEU A 145 -5.56 -7.21 2.13
CA LEU A 145 -6.03 -5.85 2.39
C LEU A 145 -6.38 -5.68 3.89
N PRO A 146 -6.07 -4.51 4.47
CA PRO A 146 -5.19 -3.48 3.92
C PRO A 146 -3.72 -3.92 3.93
N TYR A 147 -2.89 -3.29 3.08
CA TYR A 147 -1.44 -3.51 3.03
C TYR A 147 -0.69 -2.19 2.85
N THR A 148 0.40 -2.01 3.56
CA THR A 148 1.14 -0.75 3.52
C THR A 148 2.59 -0.98 3.14
N TYR A 149 3.04 -0.25 2.12
CA TYR A 149 4.46 -0.08 1.80
C TYR A 149 4.92 1.32 2.17
N VAL A 150 6.14 1.44 2.67
CA VAL A 150 6.86 2.70 2.70
C VAL A 150 8.22 2.50 2.06
N LEU A 151 8.53 3.31 1.06
CA LEU A 151 9.80 3.31 0.37
C LEU A 151 10.63 4.50 0.84
N ASP A 152 11.91 4.29 1.04
CA ASP A 152 12.86 5.35 1.30
C ASP A 152 13.20 6.15 0.03
N ARG A 153 13.95 7.24 0.18
CA ARG A 153 14.33 8.12 -0.94
C ARG A 153 15.15 7.42 -2.03
N SER A 154 15.77 6.27 -1.75
CA SER A 154 16.48 5.49 -2.76
C SER A 154 15.59 4.45 -3.46
N GLY A 155 14.30 4.42 -3.15
CA GLY A 155 13.35 3.47 -3.72
C GLY A 155 13.47 2.07 -3.12
N ARG A 156 13.99 1.93 -1.89
CA ARG A 156 14.06 0.64 -1.19
C ARG A 156 12.87 0.51 -0.24
N ILE A 157 12.35 -0.70 -0.11
CA ILE A 157 11.19 -0.98 0.73
C ILE A 157 11.63 -0.98 2.20
N ALA A 158 11.24 0.06 2.91
CA ALA A 158 11.50 0.22 4.34
C ALA A 158 10.39 -0.36 5.22
N VAL A 159 9.17 -0.49 4.69
CA VAL A 159 8.03 -1.15 5.33
C VAL A 159 7.30 -1.97 4.29
N ALA A 160 6.92 -3.20 4.66
CA ALA A 160 5.98 -4.05 3.94
C ALA A 160 5.08 -4.73 4.99
N GLN A 161 3.92 -4.14 5.29
CA GLN A 161 3.11 -4.52 6.44
C GLN A 161 1.67 -4.83 6.05
N ALA A 162 1.22 -6.03 6.40
CA ALA A 162 -0.18 -6.44 6.29
C ALA A 162 -1.00 -5.95 7.48
N GLY A 163 -2.28 -5.67 7.23
CA GLY A 163 -3.25 -5.28 8.24
C GLY A 163 -3.30 -3.77 8.49
N GLU A 164 -4.13 -3.40 9.46
CA GLU A 164 -4.36 -2.00 9.80
C GLU A 164 -3.14 -1.36 10.46
N VAL A 165 -2.90 -0.10 10.12
CA VAL A 165 -1.84 0.71 10.72
C VAL A 165 -2.43 1.62 11.78
N ASP A 166 -1.79 1.67 12.94
CA ASP A 166 -2.05 2.73 13.91
C ASP A 166 -1.30 4.00 13.49
N TRP A 167 -2.00 4.82 12.70
CA TRP A 167 -1.46 6.06 12.12
C TRP A 167 -1.09 7.11 13.17
N TRP A 168 -1.75 7.09 14.33
CA TRP A 168 -1.50 8.05 15.42
C TRP A 168 -0.48 7.58 16.45
N HIS A 169 -0.05 6.34 16.36
CA HIS A 169 0.98 5.84 17.26
C HIS A 169 2.30 6.61 17.09
N ALA A 170 2.94 7.00 18.19
CA ALA A 170 4.20 7.73 18.15
C ALA A 170 5.30 6.99 17.37
N GLY A 171 5.29 5.65 17.40
CA GLY A 171 6.18 4.80 16.63
C GLY A 171 6.01 4.94 15.13
N THR A 172 4.76 5.04 14.62
CA THR A 172 4.45 5.27 13.20
C THR A 172 5.01 6.60 12.73
N ARG A 173 4.70 7.68 13.47
CA ARG A 173 5.24 9.02 13.17
C ARG A 173 6.77 9.04 13.24
N GLY A 174 7.36 8.47 14.28
CA GLY A 174 8.80 8.37 14.43
C GLY A 174 9.47 7.57 13.32
N ALA A 175 8.83 6.51 12.81
CA ALA A 175 9.31 5.73 11.67
C ALA A 175 9.36 6.57 10.39
N LEU A 176 8.29 7.31 10.09
CA LEU A 176 8.23 8.18 8.91
C LEU A 176 9.25 9.33 8.98
N LEU A 177 9.37 9.98 10.14
CA LEU A 177 10.35 11.05 10.35
C LEU A 177 11.80 10.56 10.19
N ARG A 178 12.12 9.35 10.68
CA ARG A 178 13.44 8.75 10.46
C ARG A 178 13.72 8.57 8.98
N LEU A 179 12.78 8.02 8.19
CA LEU A 179 12.95 7.85 6.75
C LEU A 179 13.14 9.17 6.01
N ILE A 180 12.39 10.20 6.40
CA ILE A 180 12.53 11.55 5.84
C ILE A 180 13.92 12.12 6.14
N GLY A 181 14.44 11.89 7.35
CA GLY A 181 15.75 12.37 7.80
C GLY A 181 16.95 11.53 7.32
N GLU A 182 16.74 10.31 6.81
CA GLU A 182 17.83 9.45 6.33
C GLU A 182 18.60 10.08 5.18
N THR A 183 19.93 10.19 5.34
CA THR A 183 20.85 10.69 4.31
C THR A 183 21.43 9.55 3.46
N ALA A 184 22.11 9.88 2.36
CA ALA A 184 22.79 8.88 1.53
C ALA A 184 23.90 8.12 2.30
N ARG A 185 24.51 8.76 3.31
CA ARG A 185 25.60 8.17 4.11
C ARG A 185 25.13 7.04 5.01
N ASP A 186 23.92 7.12 5.54
CA ASP A 186 23.36 6.09 6.45
C ASP A 186 23.06 4.76 5.73
N ARG A 187 23.19 4.73 4.41
CA ARG A 187 22.84 3.62 3.52
C ARG A 187 24.00 2.83 2.96
N THR A 188 25.23 3.30 3.18
CA THR A 188 26.44 2.59 2.73
C THR A 188 26.73 1.48 3.74
N PRO A 189 26.83 0.19 3.30
CA PRO A 189 27.30 -0.86 4.19
C PRO A 189 28.71 -0.49 4.70
N ALA A 190 28.93 -0.77 5.98
CA ALA A 190 30.28 -0.59 6.54
C ALA A 190 31.28 -1.36 5.67
N PRO A 191 32.47 -0.79 5.37
CA PRO A 191 33.47 -1.47 4.57
C PRO A 191 33.79 -2.82 5.24
N ASP A 192 33.74 -3.86 4.44
CA ASP A 192 34.06 -5.23 4.85
C ASP A 192 35.51 -5.25 5.38
N ARG A 193 35.66 -5.33 6.69
CA ARG A 193 36.97 -5.41 7.37
C ARG A 193 37.63 -6.79 7.26
N SER A 194 37.02 -7.72 6.49
CA SER A 194 37.55 -9.08 6.32
C SER A 194 38.56 -9.25 5.18
N ARG A 195 39.01 -8.14 4.54
CA ARG A 195 40.08 -8.17 3.52
C ARG A 195 41.35 -7.51 4.01
N THR A 196 41.89 -8.02 5.11
CA THR A 196 43.30 -7.77 5.47
C THR A 196 43.84 -9.04 6.11
N LEU A 197 44.33 -9.94 5.29
CA LEU A 197 45.35 -10.93 5.58
C LEU A 197 46.26 -11.02 4.37
#